data_0f36e899953afc1429f741598d4dae42
#
_entry.id   0f36e899953afc1429f741598d4dae42
#
_cell.length_a   1.000
_cell.length_b   1.000
_cell.length_c   1.000
_cell.angle_alpha   90.00
_cell.angle_beta   90.00
_cell.angle_gamma   90.00
#
_symmetry.space_group_name_H-M   'P 1'
#
loop_
_entity.id
_entity.type
_entity.pdbx_description
1 polymer ?
#
loop_
_entity_poly.entity_id
_entity_poly.type
_entity_poly.pdbx_seq_one_letter_code
_entity_poly.pdbx_strand_id
1 'polypeptide(L)'
;MVTNMVTNTVTSMVANILTGKVFRVLFLLALPLPALAISDAYQSLSMDLVVKAERDITAARHAEANAQLDLALVADPANARAFVLKGQVQNLLGDPDEGLRLVTIGLQIDPVMRAGLVLQTQLASELGNLIVAEAALERFRQICKSNCAEADQLSLLIDTARVGDNNSDSADEAANNTASQTDGE
;
A
#
# COMPACT_ATOMS: atom_id res chain seq x y z
N MET A 1 -5.77 -30.95 70.28
CA MET A 1 -5.24 -29.58 70.13
C MET A 1 -4.50 -29.34 68.81
N VAL A 2 -4.06 -30.39 68.12
CA VAL A 2 -3.27 -30.28 66.87
C VAL A 2 -4.15 -30.08 65.67
N THR A 3 -5.39 -30.56 65.62
CA THR A 3 -6.32 -30.47 64.48
C THR A 3 -6.82 -29.03 64.18
N ASN A 4 -6.97 -28.21 65.23
CA ASN A 4 -7.42 -26.79 65.00
C ASN A 4 -6.35 -25.85 64.49
N MET A 5 -5.07 -26.20 64.64
CA MET A 5 -3.96 -25.38 64.21
C MET A 5 -3.69 -25.53 62.66
N VAL A 6 -3.91 -26.77 62.18
CA VAL A 6 -3.70 -27.08 60.74
C VAL A 6 -4.82 -26.48 59.85
N THR A 7 -6.09 -26.54 60.35
CA THR A 7 -7.22 -25.97 59.61
C THR A 7 -7.13 -24.45 59.49
N ASN A 8 -6.66 -23.73 60.50
CA ASN A 8 -6.53 -22.27 60.45
C ASN A 8 -5.41 -21.79 59.49
N THR A 9 -4.29 -22.52 59.41
CA THR A 9 -3.18 -22.18 58.51
C THR A 9 -3.54 -22.44 57.03
N VAL A 10 -4.27 -23.52 56.76
CA VAL A 10 -4.71 -23.85 55.38
C VAL A 10 -5.76 -22.84 54.89
N THR A 11 -6.72 -22.47 55.76
CA THR A 11 -7.75 -21.47 55.39
C THR A 11 -7.14 -20.06 55.13
N SER A 12 -6.15 -19.68 55.92
CA SER A 12 -5.44 -18.41 55.74
C SER A 12 -4.60 -18.38 54.43
N MET A 13 -3.94 -19.48 54.06
CA MET A 13 -3.18 -19.57 52.82
C MET A 13 -4.08 -19.57 51.57
N VAL A 14 -5.21 -20.28 51.62
CA VAL A 14 -6.15 -20.33 50.50
C VAL A 14 -6.82 -18.98 50.30
N ALA A 15 -7.20 -18.28 51.37
CA ALA A 15 -7.77 -16.92 51.26
C ALA A 15 -6.79 -15.92 50.67
N ASN A 16 -5.51 -15.96 51.04
CA ASN A 16 -4.50 -15.05 50.45
C ASN A 16 -4.18 -15.36 48.99
N ILE A 17 -4.26 -16.62 48.57
CA ILE A 17 -4.05 -16.99 47.16
C ILE A 17 -5.25 -16.56 46.30
N LEU A 18 -6.48 -16.70 46.81
CA LEU A 18 -7.69 -16.31 46.07
C LEU A 18 -7.82 -14.80 45.94
N THR A 19 -7.58 -14.03 46.99
CA THR A 19 -7.65 -12.57 46.98
C THR A 19 -6.56 -11.98 46.11
N GLY A 20 -5.33 -12.50 46.12
CA GLY A 20 -4.23 -12.04 45.30
C GLY A 20 -4.45 -12.28 43.79
N LYS A 21 -5.05 -13.41 43.43
CA LYS A 21 -5.37 -13.73 42.03
C LYS A 21 -6.56 -12.90 41.50
N VAL A 22 -7.60 -12.75 42.31
CA VAL A 22 -8.78 -11.94 41.94
C VAL A 22 -8.39 -10.47 41.83
N PHE A 23 -7.53 -9.96 42.73
CA PHE A 23 -7.06 -8.56 42.63
C PHE A 23 -6.17 -8.31 41.42
N ARG A 24 -5.32 -9.28 41.03
CA ARG A 24 -4.51 -9.19 39.80
C ARG A 24 -5.35 -9.26 38.52
N VAL A 25 -6.39 -10.10 38.53
CA VAL A 25 -7.32 -10.19 37.38
C VAL A 25 -8.18 -8.92 37.27
N LEU A 26 -8.65 -8.38 38.41
CA LEU A 26 -9.44 -7.16 38.44
C LEU A 26 -8.60 -5.92 38.03
N PHE A 27 -7.32 -5.89 38.41
CA PHE A 27 -6.41 -4.80 38.02
C PHE A 27 -6.04 -4.85 36.52
N LEU A 28 -5.99 -6.04 35.90
CA LEU A 28 -5.79 -6.19 34.45
C LEU A 28 -7.03 -5.82 33.63
N LEU A 29 -8.24 -5.94 34.22
CA LEU A 29 -9.50 -5.55 33.57
C LEU A 29 -9.82 -4.05 33.71
N ALA A 30 -9.13 -3.33 34.58
CA ALA A 30 -9.36 -1.91 34.86
C ALA A 30 -8.43 -0.96 34.09
N LEU A 31 -7.60 -1.47 33.15
CA LEU A 31 -6.84 -0.62 32.25
C LEU A 31 -7.81 0.02 31.24
N PRO A 32 -8.09 1.32 31.33
CA PRO A 32 -8.87 2.00 30.31
C PRO A 32 -8.11 1.87 28.98
N LEU A 33 -8.81 1.45 27.93
CA LEU A 33 -8.31 1.38 26.56
C LEU A 33 -8.49 2.77 25.88
N PRO A 34 -7.63 3.77 26.10
CA PRO A 34 -7.72 5.03 25.35
C PRO A 34 -7.13 4.90 23.93
N ALA A 35 -6.40 3.80 23.67
CA ALA A 35 -5.66 3.63 22.41
C ALA A 35 -6.55 3.57 21.17
N LEU A 36 -7.77 3.04 21.25
CA LEU A 36 -8.67 2.91 20.09
C LEU A 36 -9.21 4.26 19.62
N ALA A 37 -9.58 5.15 20.54
CA ALA A 37 -10.13 6.47 20.20
C ALA A 37 -9.08 7.39 19.53
N ILE A 38 -7.81 7.23 19.88
CA ILE A 38 -6.70 7.99 19.27
C ILE A 38 -6.48 7.49 17.84
N SER A 39 -6.54 6.17 17.61
CA SER A 39 -6.41 5.56 16.29
C SER A 39 -7.45 6.09 15.31
N ASP A 40 -8.72 6.14 15.71
CA ASP A 40 -9.81 6.61 14.85
C ASP A 40 -9.65 8.08 14.44
N ALA A 41 -9.18 8.94 15.35
CA ALA A 41 -8.93 10.35 15.07
C ALA A 41 -7.81 10.54 14.03
N TYR A 42 -6.74 9.76 14.11
CA TYR A 42 -5.64 9.81 13.14
C TYR A 42 -6.06 9.24 11.77
N GLN A 43 -6.84 8.17 11.72
CA GLN A 43 -7.39 7.65 10.46
C GLN A 43 -8.31 8.68 9.79
N SER A 44 -9.19 9.35 10.58
CA SER A 44 -10.03 10.43 10.07
C SER A 44 -9.19 11.58 9.51
N LEU A 45 -8.15 12.01 10.23
CA LEU A 45 -7.23 13.03 9.76
C LEU A 45 -6.54 12.61 8.46
N SER A 46 -6.09 11.37 8.35
CA SER A 46 -5.48 10.84 7.13
C SER A 46 -6.45 10.92 5.94
N MET A 47 -7.70 10.52 6.13
CA MET A 47 -8.73 10.61 5.07
C MET A 47 -9.00 12.05 4.65
N ASP A 48 -9.09 13.00 5.58
CA ASP A 48 -9.28 14.42 5.26
C ASP A 48 -8.11 15.00 4.45
N LEU A 49 -6.87 14.59 4.78
CA LEU A 49 -5.67 14.98 4.05
C LEU A 49 -5.65 14.40 2.64
N VAL A 50 -6.08 13.15 2.46
CA VAL A 50 -6.26 12.52 1.14
C VAL A 50 -7.26 13.29 0.28
N VAL A 51 -8.40 13.68 0.84
CA VAL A 51 -9.40 14.49 0.12
C VAL A 51 -8.86 15.86 -0.29
N LYS A 52 -8.01 16.48 0.53
CA LYS A 52 -7.31 17.73 0.16
C LYS A 52 -6.34 17.48 -0.99
N ALA A 53 -5.52 16.43 -0.90
CA ALA A 53 -4.57 16.07 -1.93
C ALA A 53 -5.26 15.83 -3.29
N GLU A 54 -6.41 15.16 -3.32
CA GLU A 54 -7.19 14.97 -4.56
C GLU A 54 -7.62 16.27 -5.21
N ARG A 55 -8.04 17.25 -4.40
CA ARG A 55 -8.37 18.60 -4.90
C ARG A 55 -7.13 19.30 -5.45
N ASP A 56 -5.98 19.15 -4.79
CA ASP A 56 -4.71 19.73 -5.24
C ASP A 56 -4.22 19.07 -6.53
N ILE A 57 -4.34 17.74 -6.67
CA ILE A 57 -4.07 17.03 -7.93
C ILE A 57 -4.95 17.59 -9.07
N THR A 58 -6.25 17.70 -8.83
CA THR A 58 -7.21 18.22 -9.81
C THR A 58 -6.89 19.67 -10.22
N ALA A 59 -6.33 20.45 -9.30
CA ALA A 59 -5.91 21.84 -9.54
C ALA A 59 -4.46 21.96 -10.06
N ALA A 60 -3.82 20.84 -10.43
CA ALA A 60 -2.42 20.73 -10.86
C ALA A 60 -1.39 21.28 -9.84
N ARG A 61 -1.75 21.32 -8.56
CA ARG A 61 -0.85 21.68 -7.46
C ARG A 61 -0.17 20.43 -6.89
N HIS A 62 0.71 19.84 -7.70
CA HIS A 62 1.31 18.53 -7.39
C HIS A 62 2.23 18.54 -6.16
N ALA A 63 2.95 19.63 -5.92
CA ALA A 63 3.82 19.78 -4.75
C ALA A 63 3.01 19.84 -3.44
N GLU A 64 1.91 20.60 -3.45
CA GLU A 64 0.99 20.68 -2.31
C GLU A 64 0.29 19.35 -2.05
N ALA A 65 -0.16 18.67 -3.12
CA ALA A 65 -0.74 17.34 -3.02
C ALA A 65 0.24 16.35 -2.39
N ASN A 66 1.51 16.36 -2.83
CA ASN A 66 2.54 15.50 -2.25
C ASN A 66 2.71 15.75 -0.75
N ALA A 67 2.78 17.00 -0.32
CA ALA A 67 2.91 17.35 1.10
C ALA A 67 1.68 16.91 1.93
N GLN A 68 0.47 17.02 1.39
CA GLN A 68 -0.75 16.52 2.06
C GLN A 68 -0.72 14.99 2.21
N LEU A 69 -0.25 14.27 1.20
CA LEU A 69 -0.14 12.81 1.23
C LEU A 69 0.95 12.34 2.19
N ASP A 70 2.06 13.06 2.33
CA ASP A 70 3.06 12.79 3.36
C ASP A 70 2.46 12.87 4.75
N LEU A 71 1.70 13.93 5.03
CA LEU A 71 1.01 14.09 6.32
C LEU A 71 -0.06 13.00 6.53
N ALA A 72 -0.78 12.62 5.47
CA ALA A 72 -1.76 11.54 5.53
C ALA A 72 -1.12 10.20 5.94
N LEU A 73 0.05 9.88 5.38
CA LEU A 73 0.79 8.66 5.70
C LEU A 73 1.47 8.70 7.07
N VAL A 74 1.80 9.89 7.59
CA VAL A 74 2.23 10.06 8.98
C VAL A 74 1.07 9.80 9.94
N ALA A 75 -0.14 10.26 9.60
CA ALA A 75 -1.34 10.05 10.42
C ALA A 75 -1.82 8.59 10.37
N ASP A 76 -1.84 7.97 9.20
CA ASP A 76 -2.19 6.56 9.00
C ASP A 76 -1.25 5.89 7.99
N PRO A 77 -0.21 5.19 8.46
CA PRO A 77 0.73 4.46 7.60
C PRO A 77 0.11 3.28 6.83
N ALA A 78 -1.12 2.88 7.16
CA ALA A 78 -1.85 1.81 6.47
C ALA A 78 -2.89 2.34 5.48
N ASN A 79 -2.88 3.64 5.16
CA ASN A 79 -3.80 4.23 4.20
C ASN A 79 -3.37 3.90 2.76
N ALA A 80 -3.91 2.81 2.22
CA ALA A 80 -3.65 2.35 0.84
C ALA A 80 -3.93 3.43 -0.22
N ARG A 81 -5.01 4.23 -0.04
CA ARG A 81 -5.39 5.29 -0.97
C ARG A 81 -4.36 6.41 -0.99
N ALA A 82 -3.80 6.78 0.16
CA ALA A 82 -2.74 7.77 0.25
C ALA A 82 -1.49 7.34 -0.51
N PHE A 83 -1.09 6.07 -0.42
CA PHE A 83 0.02 5.52 -1.19
C PHE A 83 -0.25 5.56 -2.70
N VAL A 84 -1.42 5.14 -3.15
CA VAL A 84 -1.78 5.14 -4.58
C VAL A 84 -1.79 6.56 -5.15
N LEU A 85 -2.41 7.51 -4.45
CA LEU A 85 -2.42 8.91 -4.88
C LEU A 85 -1.03 9.55 -4.84
N LYS A 86 -0.21 9.20 -3.86
CA LYS A 86 1.18 9.66 -3.82
C LYS A 86 1.97 9.12 -5.00
N GLY A 87 1.76 7.84 -5.38
CA GLY A 87 2.33 7.27 -6.59
C GLY A 87 1.90 8.01 -7.86
N GLN A 88 0.64 8.38 -7.96
CA GLN A 88 0.14 9.23 -9.05
C GLN A 88 0.85 10.60 -9.09
N VAL A 89 1.01 11.23 -7.93
CA VAL A 89 1.67 12.53 -7.83
C VAL A 89 3.14 12.43 -8.20
N GLN A 90 3.86 11.38 -7.80
CA GLN A 90 5.26 11.18 -8.20
C GLN A 90 5.39 11.03 -9.72
N ASN A 91 4.51 10.29 -10.36
CA ASN A 91 4.48 10.22 -11.82
C ASN A 91 4.26 11.60 -12.46
N LEU A 92 3.31 12.39 -11.95
CA LEU A 92 3.05 13.75 -12.43
C LEU A 92 4.22 14.73 -12.18
N LEU A 93 5.08 14.42 -11.23
CA LEU A 93 6.33 15.15 -10.95
C LEU A 93 7.52 14.65 -11.77
N GLY A 94 7.34 13.62 -12.60
CA GLY A 94 8.36 13.07 -13.49
C GLY A 94 9.19 11.92 -12.89
N ASP A 95 8.69 11.28 -11.82
CA ASP A 95 9.32 10.11 -11.20
C ASP A 95 8.36 8.91 -11.25
N PRO A 96 8.18 8.26 -12.42
CA PRO A 96 7.29 7.12 -12.58
C PRO A 96 7.77 5.87 -11.83
N ASP A 97 9.08 5.69 -11.63
CA ASP A 97 9.64 4.56 -10.87
C ASP A 97 9.22 4.62 -9.40
N GLU A 98 9.39 5.77 -8.75
CA GLU A 98 8.88 5.98 -7.39
C GLU A 98 7.36 5.91 -7.37
N GLY A 99 6.68 6.39 -8.40
CA GLY A 99 5.25 6.25 -8.60
C GLY A 99 4.81 4.79 -8.55
N LEU A 100 5.42 3.92 -9.35
CA LEU A 100 5.12 2.48 -9.39
C LEU A 100 5.40 1.79 -8.05
N ARG A 101 6.50 2.16 -7.38
CA ARG A 101 6.86 1.63 -6.07
C ARG A 101 5.78 1.94 -5.02
N LEU A 102 5.31 3.18 -4.96
CA LEU A 102 4.29 3.62 -4.01
C LEU A 102 2.93 2.97 -4.27
N VAL A 103 2.51 2.89 -5.53
CA VAL A 103 1.28 2.17 -5.93
C VAL A 103 1.35 0.71 -5.51
N THR A 104 2.50 0.07 -5.68
CA THR A 104 2.71 -1.32 -5.27
C THR A 104 2.54 -1.48 -3.75
N ILE A 105 3.05 -0.54 -2.94
CA ILE A 105 2.82 -0.54 -1.48
C ILE A 105 1.32 -0.40 -1.16
N GLY A 106 0.62 0.53 -1.81
CA GLY A 106 -0.82 0.69 -1.63
C GLY A 106 -1.59 -0.59 -1.95
N LEU A 107 -1.21 -1.30 -3.01
CA LEU A 107 -1.82 -2.58 -3.40
C LEU A 107 -1.40 -3.79 -2.53
N GLN A 108 -0.34 -3.68 -1.74
CA GLN A 108 -0.05 -4.66 -0.69
C GLN A 108 -1.01 -4.50 0.51
N ILE A 109 -1.46 -3.28 0.78
CA ILE A 109 -2.42 -2.97 1.85
C ILE A 109 -3.86 -3.29 1.39
N ASP A 110 -4.25 -2.82 0.19
CA ASP A 110 -5.55 -3.10 -0.42
C ASP A 110 -5.37 -3.72 -1.82
N PRO A 111 -5.30 -5.07 -1.93
CA PRO A 111 -5.01 -5.77 -3.18
C PRO A 111 -6.09 -5.65 -4.25
N VAL A 112 -7.30 -5.22 -3.89
CA VAL A 112 -8.46 -5.11 -4.79
C VAL A 112 -8.81 -3.66 -5.12
N MET A 113 -7.96 -2.70 -4.74
CA MET A 113 -8.17 -1.29 -5.05
C MET A 113 -8.11 -1.05 -6.56
N ARG A 114 -9.27 -0.85 -7.18
CA ARG A 114 -9.41 -0.68 -8.62
C ARG A 114 -8.49 0.43 -9.18
N ALA A 115 -8.52 1.62 -8.56
CA ALA A 115 -7.69 2.75 -8.99
C ALA A 115 -6.19 2.44 -8.93
N GLY A 116 -5.76 1.70 -7.89
CA GLY A 116 -4.37 1.26 -7.74
C GLY A 116 -3.95 0.28 -8.85
N LEU A 117 -4.80 -0.70 -9.19
CA LEU A 117 -4.51 -1.65 -10.26
C LEU A 117 -4.42 -0.98 -11.64
N VAL A 118 -5.33 -0.03 -11.92
CA VAL A 118 -5.28 0.77 -13.15
C VAL A 118 -3.98 1.55 -13.24
N LEU A 119 -3.63 2.28 -12.19
CA LEU A 119 -2.41 3.09 -12.15
C LEU A 119 -1.15 2.22 -12.19
N GLN A 120 -1.15 1.05 -11.53
CA GLN A 120 -0.03 0.11 -11.60
C GLN A 120 0.19 -0.38 -13.03
N THR A 121 -0.90 -0.74 -13.74
CA THR A 121 -0.82 -1.16 -15.15
C THR A 121 -0.27 -0.06 -16.02
N GLN A 122 -0.72 1.18 -15.84
CA GLN A 122 -0.27 2.34 -16.62
C GLN A 122 1.21 2.62 -16.41
N LEU A 123 1.65 2.78 -15.15
CA LEU A 123 3.04 3.07 -14.83
C LEU A 123 3.99 1.94 -15.23
N ALA A 124 3.60 0.69 -15.00
CA ALA A 124 4.40 -0.44 -15.39
C ALA A 124 4.55 -0.57 -16.91
N SER A 125 3.49 -0.24 -17.69
CA SER A 125 3.58 -0.20 -19.16
C SER A 125 4.46 0.94 -19.65
N GLU A 126 4.38 2.12 -19.03
CA GLU A 126 5.22 3.29 -19.34
C GLU A 126 6.71 3.00 -19.09
N LEU A 127 7.02 2.24 -18.05
CA LEU A 127 8.38 1.83 -17.69
C LEU A 127 8.86 0.56 -18.43
N GLY A 128 8.07 0.01 -19.37
CA GLY A 128 8.41 -1.25 -20.06
C GLY A 128 8.35 -2.50 -19.17
N ASN A 129 7.87 -2.38 -17.92
CA ASN A 129 7.73 -3.53 -17.00
C ASN A 129 6.44 -4.32 -17.30
N LEU A 130 6.42 -4.98 -18.45
CA LEU A 130 5.25 -5.67 -18.97
C LEU A 130 4.75 -6.80 -18.05
N ILE A 131 5.64 -7.46 -17.32
CA ILE A 131 5.27 -8.53 -16.37
C ILE A 131 4.38 -7.97 -15.25
N VAL A 132 4.76 -6.83 -14.69
CA VAL A 132 3.96 -6.17 -13.62
C VAL A 132 2.67 -5.62 -14.20
N ALA A 133 2.70 -5.03 -15.41
CA ALA A 133 1.52 -4.50 -16.10
C ALA A 133 0.47 -5.59 -16.35
N GLU A 134 0.87 -6.73 -16.90
CA GLU A 134 0.00 -7.88 -17.18
C GLU A 134 -0.59 -8.47 -15.89
N ALA A 135 0.24 -8.64 -14.86
CA ALA A 135 -0.22 -9.13 -13.57
C ALA A 135 -1.25 -8.19 -12.90
N ALA A 136 -1.07 -6.88 -13.01
CA ALA A 136 -2.01 -5.88 -12.49
C ALA A 136 -3.32 -5.91 -13.29
N LEU A 137 -3.26 -5.99 -14.62
CA LEU A 137 -4.43 -6.09 -15.49
C LEU A 137 -5.23 -7.37 -15.20
N GLU A 138 -4.56 -8.52 -15.02
CA GLU A 138 -5.25 -9.77 -14.71
C GLU A 138 -6.01 -9.67 -13.37
N ARG A 139 -5.38 -9.09 -12.34
CA ARG A 139 -6.04 -8.83 -11.06
C ARG A 139 -7.23 -7.86 -11.22
N PHE A 140 -7.07 -6.83 -12.05
CA PHE A 140 -8.14 -5.90 -12.37
C PHE A 140 -9.33 -6.62 -13.03
N ARG A 141 -9.08 -7.51 -14.00
CA ARG A 141 -10.13 -8.33 -14.65
C ARG A 141 -10.89 -9.21 -13.67
N GLN A 142 -10.21 -9.78 -12.68
CA GLN A 142 -10.84 -10.62 -11.64
C GLN A 142 -11.82 -9.85 -10.76
N ILE A 143 -11.57 -8.57 -10.47
CA ILE A 143 -12.47 -7.72 -9.67
C ILE A 143 -13.56 -7.05 -10.51
N CYS A 144 -13.34 -6.89 -11.79
CA CYS A 144 -14.25 -6.27 -12.74
C CYS A 144 -15.28 -7.32 -13.23
N LYS A 145 -16.46 -7.40 -12.56
CA LYS A 145 -17.47 -8.45 -12.82
C LYS A 145 -18.33 -8.24 -14.07
N SER A 146 -18.43 -7.02 -14.59
CA SER A 146 -19.26 -6.68 -15.76
C SER A 146 -18.83 -5.33 -16.34
N ASN A 147 -18.88 -5.23 -17.68
CA ASN A 147 -18.53 -4.02 -18.44
C ASN A 147 -17.11 -3.48 -18.15
N CYS A 148 -16.12 -4.28 -18.54
CA CYS A 148 -14.70 -3.99 -18.28
C CYS A 148 -14.03 -3.24 -19.44
N ALA A 149 -14.69 -2.26 -20.05
CA ALA A 149 -14.12 -1.45 -21.14
C ALA A 149 -12.74 -0.82 -20.77
N GLU A 150 -12.52 -0.54 -19.49
CA GLU A 150 -11.24 -0.06 -18.98
C GLU A 150 -10.15 -1.16 -19.06
N ALA A 151 -10.50 -2.45 -18.89
CA ALA A 151 -9.56 -3.55 -19.07
C ALA A 151 -9.09 -3.69 -20.53
N ASP A 152 -9.97 -3.40 -21.49
CA ASP A 152 -9.61 -3.43 -22.91
C ASP A 152 -8.65 -2.27 -23.25
N GLN A 153 -8.86 -1.08 -22.68
CA GLN A 153 -7.96 0.05 -22.82
C GLN A 153 -6.57 -0.24 -22.22
N LEU A 154 -6.53 -0.83 -21.02
CA LEU A 154 -5.28 -1.23 -20.38
C LEU A 154 -4.55 -2.33 -21.15
N SER A 155 -5.28 -3.28 -21.76
CA SER A 155 -4.69 -4.30 -22.64
C SER A 155 -4.03 -3.67 -23.86
N LEU A 156 -4.71 -2.73 -24.52
CA LEU A 156 -4.16 -2.01 -25.66
C LEU A 156 -2.90 -1.21 -25.28
N LEU A 157 -2.87 -0.61 -24.09
CA LEU A 157 -1.70 0.10 -23.59
C LEU A 157 -0.49 -0.83 -23.45
N ILE A 158 -0.67 -2.01 -22.87
CA ILE A 158 0.38 -3.04 -22.75
C ILE A 158 0.88 -3.49 -24.12
N ASP A 159 -0.03 -3.76 -25.06
CA ASP A 159 0.33 -4.17 -26.41
C ASP A 159 1.14 -3.10 -27.16
N THR A 160 0.80 -1.84 -26.94
CA THR A 160 1.56 -0.69 -27.51
C THR A 160 2.98 -0.59 -26.92
N ALA A 161 3.11 -0.76 -25.61
CA ALA A 161 4.40 -0.75 -24.91
C ALA A 161 5.30 -1.91 -25.41
N ARG A 162 4.73 -3.09 -25.61
CA ARG A 162 5.44 -4.28 -26.14
C ARG A 162 6.01 -4.07 -27.56
N VAL A 163 5.27 -3.37 -28.41
CA VAL A 163 5.75 -3.05 -29.77
C VAL A 163 6.91 -2.03 -29.72
N GLY A 164 6.85 -1.08 -28.81
CA GLY A 164 7.92 -0.10 -28.59
C GLY A 164 9.22 -0.75 -28.14
N ASP A 165 9.15 -1.69 -27.22
CA ASP A 165 10.29 -2.42 -26.68
C ASP A 165 10.98 -3.27 -27.77
N ASN A 166 10.23 -4.03 -28.54
CA ASN A 166 10.77 -4.83 -29.65
C ASN A 166 11.45 -4.01 -30.76
N ASN A 167 11.04 -2.76 -30.95
CA ASN A 167 11.64 -1.88 -31.93
C ASN A 167 12.98 -1.27 -31.45
N SER A 168 13.13 -1.03 -30.14
CA SER A 168 14.39 -0.56 -29.55
C SER A 168 15.47 -1.63 -29.59
N ASP A 169 15.14 -2.87 -29.25
CA ASP A 169 16.07 -4.00 -29.30
C ASP A 169 16.59 -4.27 -30.74
N SER A 170 15.73 -4.16 -31.75
CA SER A 170 16.12 -4.35 -33.14
C SER A 170 17.01 -3.22 -33.67
N ALA A 171 16.86 -1.99 -33.18
CA ALA A 171 17.70 -0.86 -33.55
C ALA A 171 19.10 -0.97 -32.94
N ASP A 172 19.22 -1.42 -31.70
CA ASP A 172 20.50 -1.62 -31.01
C ASP A 172 21.29 -2.80 -31.60
N GLU A 173 20.64 -3.86 -32.02
CA GLU A 173 21.28 -5.01 -32.70
C GLU A 173 21.80 -4.62 -34.08
N ALA A 174 21.06 -3.79 -34.82
CA ALA A 174 21.51 -3.26 -36.12
C ALA A 174 22.71 -2.31 -35.99
N ALA A 175 22.73 -1.46 -34.95
CA ALA A 175 23.86 -0.55 -34.69
C ALA A 175 25.13 -1.31 -34.29
N ASN A 176 25.00 -2.35 -33.47
CA ASN A 176 26.12 -3.16 -33.00
C ASN A 176 26.73 -4.02 -34.14
N ASN A 177 25.92 -4.53 -35.05
CA ASN A 177 26.37 -5.27 -36.24
C ASN A 177 27.14 -4.38 -37.23
N THR A 178 26.77 -3.08 -37.33
CA THR A 178 27.46 -2.14 -38.23
C THR A 178 28.83 -1.75 -37.67
N ALA A 179 28.96 -1.59 -36.36
CA ALA A 179 30.23 -1.27 -35.68
C ALA A 179 31.24 -2.42 -35.77
N SER A 180 30.81 -3.66 -35.76
CA SER A 180 31.67 -4.84 -35.86
C SER A 180 32.24 -5.09 -37.26
N GLN A 181 31.72 -4.47 -38.29
CA GLN A 181 32.19 -4.63 -39.68
C GLN A 181 33.27 -3.59 -40.13
N THR A 182 33.50 -2.56 -39.33
CA THR A 182 34.46 -1.49 -39.68
C THR A 182 35.86 -1.71 -39.09
N ASP A 183 36.07 -2.66 -38.21
CA ASP A 183 37.37 -2.95 -37.59
C ASP A 183 38.16 -4.10 -38.28
N GLY A 184 37.79 -4.48 -39.49
CA GLY A 184 38.35 -5.60 -40.24
C GLY A 184 39.14 -5.27 -41.54
N GLU A 185 39.57 -3.96 -41.75
CA GLU A 185 40.45 -3.59 -42.87
C GLU A 185 41.80 -2.98 -42.44
#